data_afa308a745953148a4c8ce9be699d188
#
_entry.id   afa308a745953148a4c8ce9be699d188
#
_cell.length_a   1.000
_cell.length_b   1.000
_cell.length_c   1.000
_cell.angle_alpha   90.00
_cell.angle_beta   90.00
_cell.angle_gamma   90.00
#
_symmetry.space_group_name_H-M   'P 1'
#
loop_
_entity.id
_entity.type
_entity.pdbx_description
1 polymer ?
#
loop_
_entity_poly.entity_id
_entity_poly.type
_entity_poly.pdbx_seq_one_letter_code
_entity_poly.pdbx_strand_id
1 'polypeptide(L)'
;MNNRPKVPHGFAGLIIGDGSAVSEQKNIIWNMIGSFLYAFASMVLSIAVVQLAGEDAGGVFTFAFTTFGQHMFMAAYFGIRPFQITDTGEKYTFGDYLGLRLITCGLAILVGFGYVMVSGYTFEKAAIVFLMVVYKVIDALADTYEAEFQRGGRLYLTGKSNAFRTILSVACFLGSLALTGELLTASIWAVGAQIAGFLLFDVLVIRELPNVTWKSGRGKKFQLFRDNILLFFSVVLDFYIFSASKYAIEAHMADRDLAVYGAIFMPTSVINLVAGFVIRPYLTKLAVDWETGHLKAFRKIIRNLALIIAALTVLAVGGAWLLGIPVISLLYPNLREGLSTCRVALVLIIIGGALNAFMNLFYYSLIIMQKQKFIILGYAFVSVLAVLSSGWFVRMGGIQGGSFVYMLLMAALMVFFGIFSAGFMKQKERAQKHNEG
;
A
#
# COMPACT_ATOMS: atom_id res chain seq x y z
N MET A 1 -32.22 23.98 -24.58
CA MET A 1 -32.11 24.04 -23.13
C MET A 1 -30.68 24.33 -22.76
N ASN A 2 -30.44 25.47 -22.11
CA ASN A 2 -29.11 26.04 -21.84
C ASN A 2 -28.36 25.19 -20.78
N ASN A 3 -27.54 24.22 -21.18
CA ASN A 3 -26.65 23.52 -20.28
C ASN A 3 -25.38 24.35 -20.05
N ARG A 4 -25.51 25.49 -19.36
CA ARG A 4 -24.31 26.11 -18.77
C ARG A 4 -23.88 25.19 -17.62
N PRO A 5 -22.60 24.78 -17.57
CA PRO A 5 -22.10 24.03 -16.42
C PRO A 5 -22.38 24.85 -15.15
N LYS A 6 -23.01 24.24 -14.17
CA LYS A 6 -23.19 24.86 -12.84
C LYS A 6 -21.81 25.25 -12.32
N VAL A 7 -21.58 26.54 -12.11
CA VAL A 7 -20.38 27.00 -11.42
C VAL A 7 -20.44 26.50 -10.00
N PRO A 8 -19.47 25.68 -9.54
CA PRO A 8 -19.49 25.17 -8.17
C PRO A 8 -19.41 26.35 -7.20
N HIS A 9 -20.29 26.38 -6.19
CA HIS A 9 -20.36 27.45 -5.20
C HIS A 9 -19.78 27.02 -3.85
N GLY A 10 -19.35 28.00 -3.03
CA GLY A 10 -18.85 27.76 -1.69
C GLY A 10 -17.47 27.05 -1.64
N PHE A 11 -17.25 26.30 -0.55
CA PHE A 11 -15.96 25.62 -0.30
C PHE A 11 -15.57 24.62 -1.41
N ALA A 12 -16.52 23.81 -1.88
CA ALA A 12 -16.27 22.88 -2.96
C ALA A 12 -15.82 23.58 -4.25
N GLY A 13 -16.37 24.78 -4.54
CA GLY A 13 -15.95 25.60 -5.68
C GLY A 13 -14.49 26.06 -5.58
N LEU A 14 -13.99 26.36 -4.37
CA LEU A 14 -12.59 26.69 -4.15
C LEU A 14 -11.65 25.49 -4.47
N ILE A 15 -12.08 24.29 -4.13
CA ILE A 15 -11.31 23.05 -4.41
C ILE A 15 -11.35 22.70 -5.89
N ILE A 16 -12.53 22.76 -6.53
CA ILE A 16 -12.73 22.43 -7.94
C ILE A 16 -12.08 23.49 -8.83
N GLY A 17 -12.21 24.77 -8.48
CA GLY A 17 -11.77 25.91 -9.30
C GLY A 17 -12.81 26.33 -10.31
N ASP A 18 -12.47 27.28 -11.15
CA ASP A 18 -13.31 28.05 -12.09
C ASP A 18 -13.91 27.26 -13.28
N GLY A 19 -13.88 25.96 -13.27
CA GLY A 19 -14.49 25.12 -14.32
C GLY A 19 -13.79 25.22 -15.70
N SER A 20 -12.64 25.90 -15.79
CA SER A 20 -11.79 25.91 -16.97
C SER A 20 -11.34 24.50 -17.34
N ALA A 21 -11.06 24.27 -18.63
CA ALA A 21 -10.56 22.98 -19.11
C ALA A 21 -9.36 22.53 -18.26
N VAL A 22 -9.48 21.30 -17.69
CA VAL A 22 -8.46 20.76 -16.81
C VAL A 22 -7.22 20.45 -17.62
N SER A 23 -6.12 21.17 -17.37
CA SER A 23 -4.86 20.88 -18.06
C SER A 23 -4.26 19.58 -17.53
N GLU A 24 -3.63 18.81 -18.41
CA GLU A 24 -2.93 17.59 -18.06
C GLU A 24 -1.84 17.85 -17.00
N GLN A 25 -1.13 18.97 -17.12
CA GLN A 25 -0.14 19.40 -16.14
C GLN A 25 -0.72 19.58 -14.73
N LYS A 26 -1.91 20.19 -14.61
CA LYS A 26 -2.61 20.36 -13.33
C LYS A 26 -2.94 19.00 -12.70
N ASN A 27 -3.41 18.04 -13.52
CA ASN A 27 -3.66 16.66 -13.06
C ASN A 27 -2.39 16.01 -12.53
N ILE A 28 -1.29 16.08 -13.26
CA ILE A 28 -0.02 15.44 -12.87
C ILE A 28 0.54 16.07 -11.58
N ILE A 29 0.64 17.39 -11.53
CA ILE A 29 1.27 18.10 -10.40
C ILE A 29 0.52 17.82 -9.09
N TRP A 30 -0.80 18.00 -9.06
CA TRP A 30 -1.57 17.77 -7.84
C TRP A 30 -1.56 16.32 -7.41
N ASN A 31 -1.64 15.38 -8.36
CA ASN A 31 -1.55 13.96 -8.04
C ASN A 31 -0.18 13.58 -7.46
N MET A 32 0.90 14.16 -7.98
CA MET A 32 2.24 13.97 -7.43
C MET A 32 2.35 14.52 -6.01
N ILE A 33 1.88 15.75 -5.77
CA ILE A 33 1.89 16.39 -4.44
C ILE A 33 1.11 15.54 -3.44
N GLY A 34 -0.12 15.14 -3.77
CA GLY A 34 -0.95 14.34 -2.88
C GLY A 34 -0.33 12.98 -2.56
N SER A 35 0.16 12.29 -3.58
CA SER A 35 0.81 10.97 -3.41
C SER A 35 2.09 11.05 -2.58
N PHE A 36 2.90 12.09 -2.80
CA PHE A 36 4.13 12.33 -2.03
C PHE A 36 3.84 12.61 -0.57
N LEU A 37 2.92 13.55 -0.28
CA LEU A 37 2.52 13.88 1.09
C LEU A 37 1.97 12.66 1.82
N TYR A 38 1.11 11.87 1.17
CA TYR A 38 0.58 10.64 1.76
C TYR A 38 1.67 9.60 2.07
N ALA A 39 2.60 9.38 1.14
CA ALA A 39 3.70 8.44 1.33
C ALA A 39 4.64 8.85 2.47
N PHE A 40 4.93 10.16 2.57
CA PHE A 40 5.80 10.70 3.63
C PHE A 40 5.10 10.80 5.00
N ALA A 41 3.78 10.94 5.03
CA ALA A 41 3.03 11.08 6.27
C ALA A 41 3.30 9.94 7.25
N SER A 42 3.28 8.69 6.78
CA SER A 42 3.52 7.52 7.64
C SER A 42 4.92 7.52 8.25
N MET A 43 5.91 7.99 7.50
CA MET A 43 7.29 8.12 7.97
C MET A 43 7.41 9.21 9.04
N VAL A 44 6.87 10.39 8.77
CA VAL A 44 6.89 11.54 9.70
C VAL A 44 6.16 11.18 10.99
N LEU A 45 4.99 10.56 10.90
CA LEU A 45 4.22 10.13 12.06
C LEU A 45 4.98 9.09 12.89
N SER A 46 5.60 8.09 12.26
CA SER A 46 6.38 7.06 12.98
C SER A 46 7.57 7.66 13.73
N ILE A 47 8.29 8.59 13.12
CA ILE A 47 9.42 9.30 13.75
C ILE A 47 8.91 10.15 14.94
N ALA A 48 7.85 10.92 14.72
CA ALA A 48 7.32 11.82 15.73
C ALA A 48 6.77 11.07 16.96
N VAL A 49 6.08 9.93 16.76
CA VAL A 49 5.57 9.13 17.88
C VAL A 49 6.72 8.62 18.75
N VAL A 50 7.77 8.07 18.16
CA VAL A 50 8.94 7.60 18.93
C VAL A 50 9.62 8.73 19.68
N GLN A 51 9.73 9.91 19.06
CA GLN A 51 10.39 11.06 19.70
C GLN A 51 9.56 11.73 20.79
N LEU A 52 8.24 11.83 20.63
CA LEU A 52 7.35 12.58 21.53
C LEU A 52 6.66 11.71 22.58
N ALA A 53 6.33 10.45 22.25
CA ALA A 53 5.62 9.54 23.15
C ALA A 53 6.47 8.32 23.60
N GLY A 54 7.67 8.16 23.06
CA GLY A 54 8.61 7.12 23.48
C GLY A 54 8.56 5.84 22.64
N GLU A 55 9.43 4.89 23.01
CA GLU A 55 9.71 3.68 22.22
C GLU A 55 8.52 2.72 22.20
N ASP A 56 7.87 2.48 23.34
CA ASP A 56 6.71 1.58 23.42
C ASP A 56 5.53 2.11 22.62
N ALA A 57 5.23 3.41 22.74
CA ALA A 57 4.22 4.07 21.91
C ALA A 57 4.55 3.98 20.41
N GLY A 58 5.85 4.09 20.06
CA GLY A 58 6.35 3.88 18.70
C GLY A 58 6.05 2.48 18.17
N GLY A 59 6.20 1.47 18.99
CA GLY A 59 5.87 0.08 18.65
C GLY A 59 4.37 -0.13 18.45
N VAL A 60 3.56 0.34 19.39
CA VAL A 60 2.09 0.32 19.28
C VAL A 60 1.64 1.02 18.00
N PHE A 61 2.18 2.20 17.69
CA PHE A 61 1.86 2.94 16.47
C PHE A 61 2.29 2.19 15.20
N THR A 62 3.49 1.60 15.21
CA THR A 62 3.99 0.80 14.09
C THR A 62 3.05 -0.37 13.78
N PHE A 63 2.61 -1.09 14.80
CA PHE A 63 1.62 -2.15 14.63
C PHE A 63 0.26 -1.61 14.17
N ALA A 64 -0.27 -0.64 14.89
CA ALA A 64 -1.61 -0.11 14.69
C ALA A 64 -1.79 0.56 13.31
N PHE A 65 -0.82 1.39 12.89
CA PHE A 65 -0.93 2.21 11.70
C PHE A 65 -0.31 1.57 10.45
N THR A 66 0.96 1.08 10.55
CA THR A 66 1.71 0.61 9.38
C THR A 66 1.56 -0.88 9.11
N THR A 67 1.02 -1.65 10.07
CA THR A 67 0.88 -3.10 9.95
C THR A 67 -0.59 -3.50 9.91
N PHE A 68 -1.26 -3.57 11.04
CA PHE A 68 -2.64 -4.06 11.13
C PHE A 68 -3.65 -3.09 10.50
N GLY A 69 -3.53 -1.79 10.76
CA GLY A 69 -4.38 -0.77 10.12
C GLY A 69 -4.22 -0.76 8.61
N GLN A 70 -2.98 -0.84 8.11
CA GLN A 70 -2.72 -0.93 6.67
C GLN A 70 -3.27 -2.23 6.05
N HIS A 71 -3.25 -3.34 6.81
CA HIS A 71 -3.88 -4.59 6.36
C HIS A 71 -5.41 -4.44 6.25
N MET A 72 -6.03 -3.78 7.23
CA MET A 72 -7.47 -3.48 7.18
C MET A 72 -7.82 -2.50 6.04
N PHE A 73 -6.92 -1.56 5.72
CA PHE A 73 -7.04 -0.76 4.51
C PHE A 73 -7.07 -1.64 3.26
N MET A 74 -6.14 -2.59 3.11
CA MET A 74 -6.10 -3.48 1.95
C MET A 74 -7.35 -4.36 1.86
N ALA A 75 -7.86 -4.83 3.01
CA ALA A 75 -9.12 -5.58 3.07
C ALA A 75 -10.32 -4.72 2.65
N ALA A 76 -10.42 -3.47 3.14
CA ALA A 76 -11.46 -2.53 2.76
C ALA A 76 -11.34 -2.08 1.30
N TYR A 77 -10.11 -1.86 0.81
CA TYR A 77 -9.78 -1.46 -0.57
C TYR A 77 -10.27 -2.47 -1.60
N PHE A 78 -10.21 -3.75 -1.30
CA PHE A 78 -10.74 -4.86 -2.10
C PHE A 78 -10.26 -4.88 -3.57
N GLY A 79 -9.23 -4.14 -3.92
CA GLY A 79 -8.74 -4.04 -5.30
C GLY A 79 -9.70 -3.34 -6.27
N ILE A 80 -10.70 -2.61 -5.81
CA ILE A 80 -11.78 -2.03 -6.63
C ILE A 80 -11.28 -0.89 -7.52
N ARG A 81 -10.33 -0.07 -7.06
CA ARG A 81 -9.90 1.14 -7.77
C ARG A 81 -9.45 0.92 -9.22
N PRO A 82 -8.60 -0.08 -9.56
CA PRO A 82 -8.23 -0.34 -10.95
C PRO A 82 -9.44 -0.59 -11.86
N PHE A 83 -10.44 -1.32 -11.36
CA PHE A 83 -11.68 -1.54 -12.10
C PHE A 83 -12.47 -0.24 -12.30
N GLN A 84 -12.61 0.56 -11.25
CA GLN A 84 -13.37 1.81 -11.30
C GLN A 84 -12.75 2.81 -12.28
N ILE A 85 -11.44 3.02 -12.26
CA ILE A 85 -10.77 4.00 -13.13
C ILE A 85 -10.71 3.56 -14.59
N THR A 86 -10.80 2.26 -14.88
CA THR A 86 -10.79 1.70 -16.25
C THR A 86 -12.18 1.42 -16.82
N ASP A 87 -13.24 1.58 -16.02
CA ASP A 87 -14.64 1.38 -16.44
C ASP A 87 -15.15 2.60 -17.23
N THR A 88 -14.55 2.84 -18.39
CA THR A 88 -14.94 3.93 -19.30
C THR A 88 -16.29 3.69 -20.01
N GLY A 89 -16.73 2.43 -20.06
CA GLY A 89 -18.02 2.02 -20.62
C GLY A 89 -19.19 2.13 -19.64
N GLU A 90 -18.94 2.66 -18.42
CA GLU A 90 -19.93 2.81 -17.33
C GLU A 90 -20.74 1.52 -17.04
N LYS A 91 -20.06 0.36 -17.09
CA LYS A 91 -20.66 -0.93 -16.71
C LYS A 91 -21.22 -0.88 -15.30
N TYR A 92 -20.54 -0.15 -14.40
CA TYR A 92 -20.93 0.09 -13.02
C TYR A 92 -21.01 1.59 -12.73
N THR A 93 -21.99 1.97 -11.92
CA THR A 93 -22.16 3.34 -11.47
C THR A 93 -21.28 3.63 -10.24
N PHE A 94 -21.11 4.92 -9.90
CA PHE A 94 -20.47 5.30 -8.63
C PHE A 94 -21.20 4.67 -7.43
N GLY A 95 -22.55 4.62 -7.46
CA GLY A 95 -23.34 3.98 -6.41
C GLY A 95 -23.09 2.47 -6.26
N ASP A 96 -22.74 1.76 -7.35
CA ASP A 96 -22.36 0.35 -7.28
C ASP A 96 -21.00 0.17 -6.59
N TYR A 97 -20.00 0.98 -6.97
CA TYR A 97 -18.67 0.98 -6.36
C TYR A 97 -18.71 1.38 -4.88
N LEU A 98 -19.41 2.50 -4.57
CA LEU A 98 -19.58 2.96 -3.19
C LEU A 98 -20.32 1.93 -2.33
N GLY A 99 -21.37 1.31 -2.87
CA GLY A 99 -22.13 0.30 -2.14
C GLY A 99 -21.31 -0.93 -1.79
N LEU A 100 -20.45 -1.42 -2.69
CA LEU A 100 -19.53 -2.52 -2.39
C LEU A 100 -18.46 -2.06 -1.39
N ARG A 101 -17.90 -0.85 -1.56
CA ARG A 101 -16.91 -0.28 -0.65
C ARG A 101 -17.44 -0.16 0.79
N LEU A 102 -18.67 0.28 0.97
CA LEU A 102 -19.29 0.36 2.30
C LEU A 102 -19.39 -1.03 2.97
N ILE A 103 -19.71 -2.07 2.21
CA ILE A 103 -19.74 -3.44 2.73
C ILE A 103 -18.33 -3.88 3.14
N THR A 104 -17.32 -3.69 2.28
CA THR A 104 -15.94 -4.10 2.59
C THR A 104 -15.33 -3.29 3.73
N CYS A 105 -15.64 -1.99 3.84
CA CYS A 105 -15.27 -1.15 4.97
C CYS A 105 -15.93 -1.65 6.27
N GLY A 106 -17.23 -1.95 6.24
CA GLY A 106 -17.93 -2.51 7.39
C GLY A 106 -17.33 -3.83 7.86
N LEU A 107 -17.02 -4.74 6.93
CA LEU A 107 -16.36 -6.01 7.24
C LEU A 107 -14.95 -5.79 7.83
N ALA A 108 -14.15 -4.87 7.28
CA ALA A 108 -12.83 -4.54 7.80
C ALA A 108 -12.90 -3.99 9.24
N ILE A 109 -13.89 -3.13 9.55
CA ILE A 109 -14.13 -2.65 10.91
C ILE A 109 -14.52 -3.79 11.84
N LEU A 110 -15.42 -4.69 11.42
CA LEU A 110 -15.84 -5.84 12.23
C LEU A 110 -14.68 -6.80 12.51
N VAL A 111 -13.85 -7.09 11.50
CA VAL A 111 -12.64 -7.90 11.66
C VAL A 111 -11.64 -7.21 12.58
N GLY A 112 -11.42 -5.91 12.40
CA GLY A 112 -10.54 -5.11 13.26
C GLY A 112 -11.00 -5.10 14.71
N PHE A 113 -12.30 -4.91 14.96
CA PHE A 113 -12.88 -4.97 16.29
C PHE A 113 -12.75 -6.37 16.90
N GLY A 114 -13.10 -7.41 16.14
CA GLY A 114 -12.97 -8.80 16.59
C GLY A 114 -11.53 -9.16 16.96
N TYR A 115 -10.56 -8.74 16.15
CA TYR A 115 -9.12 -8.94 16.43
C TYR A 115 -8.72 -8.32 17.76
N VAL A 116 -9.07 -7.05 17.99
CA VAL A 116 -8.74 -6.32 19.22
C VAL A 116 -9.37 -6.98 20.45
N MET A 117 -10.59 -7.52 20.33
CA MET A 117 -11.27 -8.20 21.45
C MET A 117 -10.60 -9.52 21.88
N VAL A 118 -9.95 -10.23 20.94
CA VAL A 118 -9.32 -11.52 21.24
C VAL A 118 -7.82 -11.42 21.51
N SER A 119 -7.20 -10.28 21.24
CA SER A 119 -5.73 -10.10 21.32
C SER A 119 -5.20 -9.95 22.75
N GLY A 120 -6.08 -9.80 23.74
CA GLY A 120 -5.66 -9.65 25.17
C GLY A 120 -4.90 -8.35 25.46
N TYR A 121 -5.07 -7.31 24.63
CA TYR A 121 -4.42 -6.03 24.81
C TYR A 121 -4.95 -5.26 26.02
N THR A 122 -4.12 -4.36 26.58
CA THR A 122 -4.63 -3.34 27.48
C THR A 122 -5.66 -2.46 26.78
N PHE A 123 -6.57 -1.85 27.54
CA PHE A 123 -7.62 -1.00 26.97
C PHE A 123 -7.04 0.09 26.07
N GLU A 124 -5.94 0.72 26.49
CA GLU A 124 -5.29 1.79 25.74
C GLU A 124 -4.74 1.31 24.39
N LYS A 125 -3.95 0.21 24.38
CA LYS A 125 -3.42 -0.39 23.14
C LYS A 125 -4.55 -0.83 22.22
N ALA A 126 -5.58 -1.47 22.78
CA ALA A 126 -6.77 -1.90 22.06
C ALA A 126 -7.48 -0.73 21.37
N ALA A 127 -7.69 0.38 22.09
CA ALA A 127 -8.32 1.58 21.57
C ALA A 127 -7.48 2.23 20.46
N ILE A 128 -6.16 2.35 20.64
CA ILE A 128 -5.26 2.91 19.62
C ILE A 128 -5.29 2.05 18.35
N VAL A 129 -5.17 0.73 18.46
CA VAL A 129 -5.21 -0.19 17.32
C VAL A 129 -6.53 -0.07 16.58
N PHE A 130 -7.65 -0.04 17.28
CA PHE A 130 -8.96 0.09 16.66
C PHE A 130 -9.17 1.47 16.00
N LEU A 131 -8.74 2.55 16.65
CA LEU A 131 -8.80 3.89 16.06
C LEU A 131 -7.99 3.98 14.76
N MET A 132 -6.81 3.35 14.71
CA MET A 132 -6.00 3.32 13.48
C MET A 132 -6.64 2.45 12.39
N VAL A 133 -7.36 1.38 12.75
CA VAL A 133 -8.21 0.65 11.78
C VAL A 133 -9.28 1.57 11.21
N VAL A 134 -10.01 2.30 12.05
CA VAL A 134 -11.05 3.25 11.60
C VAL A 134 -10.44 4.33 10.69
N TYR A 135 -9.30 4.91 11.08
CA TYR A 135 -8.56 5.87 10.26
C TYR A 135 -8.27 5.32 8.85
N LYS A 136 -7.72 4.12 8.78
CA LYS A 136 -7.35 3.46 7.52
C LYS A 136 -8.56 3.02 6.68
N VAL A 137 -9.66 2.66 7.32
CA VAL A 137 -10.91 2.34 6.62
C VAL A 137 -11.53 3.59 6.02
N ILE A 138 -11.42 4.75 6.67
CA ILE A 138 -11.83 6.04 6.08
C ILE A 138 -10.96 6.37 4.85
N ASP A 139 -9.65 6.11 4.88
CA ASP A 139 -8.77 6.23 3.71
C ASP A 139 -9.26 5.35 2.55
N ALA A 140 -9.61 4.09 2.84
CA ALA A 140 -10.13 3.19 1.83
C ALA A 140 -11.49 3.67 1.26
N LEU A 141 -12.34 4.26 2.10
CA LEU A 141 -13.61 4.84 1.65
C LEU A 141 -13.37 6.05 0.74
N ALA A 142 -12.48 6.96 1.12
CA ALA A 142 -12.10 8.14 0.35
C ALA A 142 -11.51 7.76 -1.02
N ASP A 143 -10.74 6.67 -1.10
CA ASP A 143 -10.17 6.14 -2.33
C ASP A 143 -11.23 5.87 -3.42
N THR A 144 -12.46 5.49 -3.04
CA THR A 144 -13.58 5.31 -4.01
C THR A 144 -14.03 6.63 -4.62
N TYR A 145 -14.04 7.71 -3.86
CA TYR A 145 -14.35 9.06 -4.35
C TYR A 145 -13.22 9.59 -5.24
N GLU A 146 -12.00 9.41 -4.81
CA GLU A 146 -10.80 9.77 -5.57
C GLU A 146 -10.71 9.01 -6.90
N ALA A 147 -11.09 7.73 -6.92
CA ALA A 147 -11.18 6.94 -8.14
C ALA A 147 -12.25 7.48 -9.09
N GLU A 148 -13.38 7.99 -8.57
CA GLU A 148 -14.41 8.65 -9.37
C GLU A 148 -13.93 9.98 -9.95
N PHE A 149 -13.20 10.78 -9.18
CA PHE A 149 -12.56 11.99 -9.70
C PHE A 149 -11.62 11.66 -10.86
N GLN A 150 -10.82 10.60 -10.71
CA GLN A 150 -9.90 10.15 -11.76
C GLN A 150 -10.66 9.61 -12.99
N ARG A 151 -11.72 8.82 -12.82
CA ARG A 151 -12.58 8.32 -13.90
C ARG A 151 -13.21 9.46 -14.68
N GLY A 152 -13.60 10.53 -13.99
CA GLY A 152 -14.13 11.77 -14.58
C GLY A 152 -13.07 12.70 -15.21
N GLY A 153 -11.81 12.26 -15.37
CA GLY A 153 -10.72 13.07 -15.94
C GLY A 153 -10.18 14.17 -15.02
N ARG A 154 -10.54 14.16 -13.73
CA ARG A 154 -10.19 15.19 -12.76
C ARG A 154 -9.21 14.67 -11.70
N LEU A 155 -8.12 14.05 -12.15
CA LEU A 155 -7.09 13.48 -11.28
C LEU A 155 -6.48 14.51 -10.30
N TYR A 156 -6.50 15.80 -10.65
CA TYR A 156 -6.06 16.87 -9.73
C TYR A 156 -6.92 16.95 -8.46
N LEU A 157 -8.21 16.57 -8.52
CA LEU A 157 -9.07 16.53 -7.32
C LEU A 157 -8.65 15.38 -6.39
N THR A 158 -8.29 14.22 -6.96
CA THR A 158 -7.67 13.11 -6.19
C THR A 158 -6.44 13.61 -5.43
N GLY A 159 -5.53 14.32 -6.13
CA GLY A 159 -4.32 14.86 -5.52
C GLY A 159 -4.60 15.90 -4.43
N LYS A 160 -5.55 16.82 -4.67
CA LYS A 160 -5.95 17.83 -3.68
C LYS A 160 -6.62 17.20 -2.47
N SER A 161 -7.60 16.30 -2.67
CA SER A 161 -8.27 15.60 -1.57
C SER A 161 -7.26 14.88 -0.70
N ASN A 162 -6.42 14.05 -1.31
CA ASN A 162 -5.40 13.30 -0.59
C ASN A 162 -4.42 14.21 0.16
N ALA A 163 -3.93 15.29 -0.49
CA ALA A 163 -3.02 16.25 0.16
C ALA A 163 -3.65 16.95 1.36
N PHE A 164 -4.83 17.54 1.19
CA PHE A 164 -5.46 18.34 2.26
C PHE A 164 -5.97 17.46 3.41
N ARG A 165 -6.53 16.29 3.12
CA ARG A 165 -6.93 15.31 4.14
C ARG A 165 -5.72 14.83 4.93
N THR A 166 -4.61 14.49 4.26
CA THR A 166 -3.36 14.09 4.90
C THR A 166 -2.78 15.21 5.77
N ILE A 167 -2.68 16.44 5.25
CA ILE A 167 -2.17 17.58 6.02
C ILE A 167 -3.03 17.82 7.26
N LEU A 168 -4.36 17.82 7.13
CA LEU A 168 -5.27 18.04 8.23
C LEU A 168 -5.11 16.97 9.32
N SER A 169 -5.11 15.69 8.94
CA SER A 169 -5.02 14.59 9.90
C SER A 169 -3.63 14.52 10.57
N VAL A 170 -2.56 14.75 9.81
CA VAL A 170 -1.19 14.79 10.34
C VAL A 170 -1.00 15.97 11.29
N ALA A 171 -1.49 17.16 10.92
CA ALA A 171 -1.39 18.33 11.77
C ALA A 171 -2.15 18.16 13.09
N CYS A 172 -3.37 17.61 13.06
CA CYS A 172 -4.14 17.32 14.28
C CYS A 172 -3.48 16.24 15.14
N PHE A 173 -2.96 15.18 14.51
CA PHE A 173 -2.23 14.12 15.21
C PHE A 173 -0.99 14.68 15.90
N LEU A 174 -0.10 15.34 15.14
CA LEU A 174 1.16 15.89 15.67
C LEU A 174 0.94 17.00 16.70
N GLY A 175 -0.03 17.88 16.44
CA GLY A 175 -0.39 18.95 17.37
C GLY A 175 -0.90 18.40 18.70
N SER A 176 -1.80 17.41 18.67
CA SER A 176 -2.29 16.74 19.86
C SER A 176 -1.18 15.97 20.58
N LEU A 177 -0.36 15.22 19.85
CA LEU A 177 0.75 14.46 20.42
C LEU A 177 1.79 15.36 21.09
N ALA A 178 2.13 16.49 20.46
CA ALA A 178 3.09 17.45 21.03
C ALA A 178 2.56 18.15 22.29
N LEU A 179 1.24 18.35 22.39
CA LEU A 179 0.60 19.00 23.54
C LEU A 179 0.38 18.05 24.71
N THR A 180 0.04 16.79 24.45
CA THR A 180 -0.38 15.83 25.48
C THR A 180 0.67 14.78 25.80
N GLY A 181 1.55 14.44 24.85
CA GLY A 181 2.43 13.27 24.93
C GLY A 181 1.72 11.93 24.81
N GLU A 182 0.39 11.91 24.64
CA GLU A 182 -0.45 10.72 24.69
C GLU A 182 -0.85 10.24 23.30
N LEU A 183 -0.47 9.01 22.94
CA LEU A 183 -0.77 8.42 21.65
C LEU A 183 -2.28 8.18 21.45
N LEU A 184 -3.00 7.81 22.50
CA LEU A 184 -4.46 7.60 22.44
C LEU A 184 -5.19 8.90 22.07
N THR A 185 -4.88 9.99 22.75
CA THR A 185 -5.46 11.32 22.49
C THR A 185 -5.13 11.79 21.06
N ALA A 186 -3.89 11.63 20.63
CA ALA A 186 -3.48 11.95 19.25
C ALA A 186 -4.24 11.11 18.21
N SER A 187 -4.47 9.83 18.50
CA SER A 187 -5.23 8.92 17.62
C SER A 187 -6.70 9.34 17.48
N ILE A 188 -7.33 9.80 18.55
CA ILE A 188 -8.72 10.31 18.51
C ILE A 188 -8.81 11.56 17.61
N TRP A 189 -7.90 12.52 17.80
CA TRP A 189 -7.86 13.74 16.98
C TRP A 189 -7.57 13.42 15.50
N ALA A 190 -6.68 12.46 15.23
CA ALA A 190 -6.39 12.03 13.87
C ALA A 190 -7.62 11.45 13.17
N VAL A 191 -8.39 10.58 13.85
CA VAL A 191 -9.62 10.00 13.30
C VAL A 191 -10.66 11.08 13.06
N GLY A 192 -10.85 12.02 14.02
CA GLY A 192 -11.75 13.14 13.85
C GLY A 192 -11.39 14.01 12.64
N ALA A 193 -10.11 14.35 12.51
CA ALA A 193 -9.58 15.10 11.38
C ALA A 193 -9.71 14.34 10.04
N GLN A 194 -9.51 13.03 10.05
CA GLN A 194 -9.67 12.18 8.88
C GLN A 194 -11.13 12.14 8.40
N ILE A 195 -12.08 12.03 9.33
CA ILE A 195 -13.53 12.13 9.03
C ILE A 195 -13.86 13.51 8.47
N ALA A 196 -13.41 14.58 9.12
CA ALA A 196 -13.65 15.94 8.67
C ALA A 196 -13.07 16.17 7.26
N GLY A 197 -11.83 15.74 7.04
CA GLY A 197 -11.16 15.83 5.74
C GLY A 197 -11.91 15.05 4.65
N PHE A 198 -12.33 13.82 4.93
CA PHE A 198 -13.16 13.03 4.01
C PHE A 198 -14.48 13.74 3.65
N LEU A 199 -15.18 14.28 4.64
CA LEU A 199 -16.42 15.01 4.37
C LEU A 199 -16.18 16.27 3.53
N LEU A 200 -15.15 17.05 3.85
CA LEU A 200 -14.85 18.33 3.18
C LEU A 200 -14.29 18.13 1.77
N PHE A 201 -13.32 17.26 1.60
CA PHE A 201 -12.52 17.17 0.36
C PHE A 201 -12.99 16.09 -0.60
N ASP A 202 -13.78 15.10 -0.13
CA ASP A 202 -14.31 14.04 -0.97
C ASP A 202 -15.84 14.16 -1.13
N VAL A 203 -16.60 14.10 -0.02
CA VAL A 203 -18.07 14.04 -0.07
C VAL A 203 -18.70 15.35 -0.57
N LEU A 204 -18.24 16.51 -0.09
CA LEU A 204 -18.77 17.80 -0.57
C LEU A 204 -18.36 18.06 -2.02
N VAL A 205 -17.12 17.72 -2.39
CA VAL A 205 -16.61 17.95 -3.74
C VAL A 205 -17.35 17.11 -4.78
N ILE A 206 -17.56 15.81 -4.52
CA ILE A 206 -18.24 14.94 -5.50
C ILE A 206 -19.70 15.35 -5.76
N ARG A 207 -20.39 15.94 -4.77
CA ARG A 207 -21.78 16.39 -4.90
C ARG A 207 -21.94 17.54 -5.90
N GLU A 208 -20.89 18.32 -6.08
CA GLU A 208 -20.87 19.45 -7.04
C GLU A 208 -20.44 19.01 -8.45
N LEU A 209 -20.00 17.74 -8.62
CA LEU A 209 -19.57 17.26 -9.91
C LEU A 209 -20.77 16.81 -10.76
N PRO A 210 -20.83 17.20 -12.04
CA PRO A 210 -21.85 16.70 -12.95
C PRO A 210 -21.62 15.22 -13.27
N ASN A 211 -22.69 14.52 -13.65
CA ASN A 211 -22.68 13.15 -14.18
C ASN A 211 -22.28 12.04 -13.20
N VAL A 212 -22.31 12.29 -11.87
CA VAL A 212 -22.09 11.25 -10.88
C VAL A 212 -23.40 10.51 -10.61
N THR A 213 -23.44 9.22 -10.93
CA THR A 213 -24.65 8.39 -10.76
C THR A 213 -24.58 7.63 -9.43
N TRP A 214 -25.43 8.06 -8.47
CA TRP A 214 -25.52 7.48 -7.12
C TRP A 214 -26.41 6.22 -7.04
N LYS A 215 -27.25 5.99 -8.05
CA LYS A 215 -28.17 4.84 -8.06
C LYS A 215 -27.37 3.57 -8.33
N SER A 216 -27.58 2.56 -7.49
CA SER A 216 -26.99 1.21 -7.67
C SER A 216 -27.98 0.29 -8.38
N GLY A 217 -27.46 -0.48 -9.32
CA GLY A 217 -28.24 -1.48 -10.05
C GLY A 217 -28.48 -2.75 -9.22
N ARG A 218 -29.66 -3.39 -9.42
CA ARG A 218 -29.99 -4.66 -8.75
C ARG A 218 -28.98 -5.75 -9.13
N GLY A 219 -28.32 -6.40 -8.17
CA GLY A 219 -27.32 -7.44 -8.39
C GLY A 219 -25.93 -6.98 -8.86
N LYS A 220 -25.76 -5.71 -9.24
CA LYS A 220 -24.48 -5.16 -9.72
C LYS A 220 -23.37 -5.25 -8.67
N LYS A 221 -23.67 -4.98 -7.40
CA LYS A 221 -22.70 -5.11 -6.30
C LYS A 221 -22.18 -6.53 -6.17
N PHE A 222 -23.03 -7.54 -6.28
CA PHE A 222 -22.62 -8.94 -6.21
C PHE A 222 -21.77 -9.35 -7.43
N GLN A 223 -22.13 -8.87 -8.61
CA GLN A 223 -21.33 -9.10 -9.81
C GLN A 223 -19.94 -8.46 -9.68
N LEU A 224 -19.87 -7.20 -9.21
CA LEU A 224 -18.63 -6.48 -8.95
C LEU A 224 -17.76 -7.19 -7.88
N PHE A 225 -18.39 -7.70 -6.82
CA PHE A 225 -17.72 -8.52 -5.81
C PHE A 225 -17.09 -9.78 -6.44
N ARG A 226 -17.85 -10.54 -7.23
CA ARG A 226 -17.38 -11.76 -7.87
C ARG A 226 -16.25 -11.48 -8.87
N ASP A 227 -16.34 -10.38 -9.62
CA ASP A 227 -15.33 -10.01 -10.60
C ASP A 227 -13.99 -9.62 -9.94
N ASN A 228 -14.02 -9.18 -8.66
CA ASN A 228 -12.85 -8.69 -7.92
C ASN A 228 -12.33 -9.63 -6.82
N ILE A 229 -13.03 -10.71 -6.48
CA ILE A 229 -12.67 -11.56 -5.32
C ILE A 229 -11.27 -12.17 -5.41
N LEU A 230 -10.82 -12.53 -6.59
CA LEU A 230 -9.48 -13.08 -6.79
C LEU A 230 -8.39 -12.02 -6.57
N LEU A 231 -8.64 -10.79 -7.03
CA LEU A 231 -7.73 -9.66 -6.81
C LEU A 231 -7.66 -9.28 -5.33
N PHE A 232 -8.81 -9.32 -4.65
CA PHE A 232 -8.88 -9.12 -3.20
C PHE A 232 -7.96 -10.08 -2.44
N PHE A 233 -8.10 -11.39 -2.66
CA PHE A 233 -7.23 -12.37 -2.00
C PHE A 233 -5.75 -12.14 -2.32
N SER A 234 -5.43 -11.80 -3.57
CA SER A 234 -4.05 -11.50 -3.95
C SER A 234 -3.47 -10.34 -3.16
N VAL A 235 -4.20 -9.23 -3.02
CA VAL A 235 -3.74 -8.02 -2.32
C VAL A 235 -3.61 -8.27 -0.81
N VAL A 236 -4.58 -8.97 -0.20
CA VAL A 236 -4.57 -9.27 1.23
C VAL A 236 -3.43 -10.23 1.58
N LEU A 237 -3.24 -11.29 0.81
CA LEU A 237 -2.16 -12.26 1.04
C LEU A 237 -0.78 -11.65 0.78
N ASP A 238 -0.61 -10.85 -0.28
CA ASP A 238 0.63 -10.13 -0.55
C ASP A 238 1.04 -9.24 0.63
N PHE A 239 0.10 -8.43 1.12
CA PHE A 239 0.38 -7.56 2.26
C PHE A 239 0.61 -8.34 3.56
N TYR A 240 -0.08 -9.48 3.76
CA TYR A 240 0.18 -10.37 4.89
C TYR A 240 1.61 -10.90 4.87
N ILE A 241 2.07 -11.45 3.73
CA ILE A 241 3.43 -11.97 3.58
C ILE A 241 4.47 -10.87 3.84
N PHE A 242 4.25 -9.69 3.25
CA PHE A 242 5.12 -8.52 3.45
C PHE A 242 5.22 -8.09 4.92
N SER A 243 4.16 -8.27 5.69
CA SER A 243 4.06 -7.85 7.09
C SER A 243 4.20 -8.99 8.10
N ALA A 244 4.39 -10.24 7.66
CA ALA A 244 4.37 -11.43 8.51
C ALA A 244 5.38 -11.37 9.67
N SER A 245 6.57 -10.85 9.41
CA SER A 245 7.59 -10.62 10.44
C SER A 245 7.15 -9.62 11.51
N LYS A 246 6.42 -8.55 11.12
CA LYS A 246 5.91 -7.55 12.07
C LYS A 246 4.82 -8.14 12.96
N TYR A 247 3.92 -8.96 12.40
CA TYR A 247 2.93 -9.69 13.18
C TYR A 247 3.58 -10.66 14.18
N ALA A 248 4.64 -11.35 13.74
CA ALA A 248 5.36 -12.27 14.62
C ALA A 248 6.14 -11.55 15.74
N ILE A 249 6.74 -10.39 15.46
CA ILE A 249 7.42 -9.57 16.47
C ILE A 249 6.40 -9.02 17.47
N GLU A 250 5.28 -8.49 17.00
CA GLU A 250 4.20 -8.00 17.87
C GLU A 250 3.68 -9.10 18.82
N ALA A 251 3.53 -10.33 18.33
CA ALA A 251 3.02 -11.44 19.12
C ALA A 251 4.02 -12.03 20.13
N HIS A 252 5.34 -11.79 19.98
CA HIS A 252 6.37 -12.53 20.74
C HIS A 252 7.44 -11.64 21.38
N MET A 253 7.45 -10.34 21.11
CA MET A 253 8.43 -9.39 21.62
C MET A 253 7.76 -8.16 22.24
N ALA A 254 8.54 -7.27 22.82
CA ALA A 254 8.03 -6.03 23.40
C ALA A 254 7.67 -5.00 22.31
N ASP A 255 6.77 -4.06 22.63
CA ASP A 255 6.37 -3.00 21.69
C ASP A 255 7.59 -2.15 21.25
N ARG A 256 8.55 -1.86 22.13
CA ARG A 256 9.80 -1.19 21.77
C ARG A 256 10.60 -1.91 20.70
N ASP A 257 10.61 -3.23 20.68
CA ASP A 257 11.32 -4.01 19.67
C ASP A 257 10.64 -3.88 18.29
N LEU A 258 9.32 -3.75 18.29
CA LEU A 258 8.56 -3.47 17.07
C LEU A 258 8.82 -2.04 16.57
N ALA A 259 9.05 -1.06 17.45
CA ALA A 259 9.48 0.28 17.06
C ALA A 259 10.85 0.25 16.38
N VAL A 260 11.82 -0.46 16.95
CA VAL A 260 13.16 -0.67 16.36
C VAL A 260 13.04 -1.37 15.00
N TYR A 261 12.25 -2.45 14.94
CA TYR A 261 12.00 -3.15 13.68
C TYR A 261 11.34 -2.27 12.63
N GLY A 262 10.34 -1.47 13.01
CA GLY A 262 9.68 -0.50 12.14
C GLY A 262 10.65 0.53 11.55
N ALA A 263 11.57 1.04 12.38
CA ALA A 263 12.59 1.98 11.94
C ALA A 263 13.55 1.38 10.91
N ILE A 264 14.08 0.17 11.14
CA ILE A 264 14.95 -0.51 10.17
C ILE A 264 14.21 -1.04 8.94
N PHE A 265 12.88 -1.20 9.02
CA PHE A 265 12.04 -1.64 7.90
C PHE A 265 11.64 -0.49 6.95
N MET A 266 11.70 0.76 7.42
CA MET A 266 11.29 1.95 6.68
C MET A 266 11.99 2.10 5.30
N PRO A 267 13.29 1.79 5.11
CA PRO A 267 13.93 1.88 3.81
C PRO A 267 13.31 0.99 2.73
N THR A 268 12.57 -0.07 3.09
CA THR A 268 11.88 -0.93 2.10
C THR A 268 10.84 -0.17 1.30
N SER A 269 10.20 0.85 1.90
CA SER A 269 9.24 1.72 1.20
C SER A 269 9.91 2.50 0.07
N VAL A 270 11.13 2.98 0.30
CA VAL A 270 11.93 3.68 -0.72
C VAL A 270 12.34 2.70 -1.82
N ILE A 271 12.77 1.48 -1.46
CA ILE A 271 13.14 0.44 -2.44
C ILE A 271 11.94 0.12 -3.34
N ASN A 272 10.75 -0.06 -2.77
CA ASN A 272 9.53 -0.34 -3.53
C ASN A 272 9.14 0.82 -4.47
N LEU A 273 9.30 2.05 -4.01
CA LEU A 273 9.05 3.24 -4.84
C LEU A 273 10.01 3.29 -6.03
N VAL A 274 11.30 3.12 -5.79
CA VAL A 274 12.34 3.09 -6.84
C VAL A 274 12.10 1.94 -7.82
N ALA A 275 11.80 0.74 -7.32
CA ALA A 275 11.45 -0.41 -8.16
C ALA A 275 10.25 -0.10 -9.08
N GLY A 276 9.22 0.57 -8.54
CA GLY A 276 8.08 1.04 -9.32
C GLY A 276 8.48 2.00 -10.45
N PHE A 277 9.38 2.95 -10.19
CA PHE A 277 9.89 3.88 -11.21
C PHE A 277 10.71 3.17 -12.30
N VAL A 278 11.43 2.13 -11.94
CA VAL A 278 12.23 1.34 -12.90
C VAL A 278 11.35 0.44 -13.76
N ILE A 279 10.34 -0.21 -13.20
CA ILE A 279 9.54 -1.24 -13.90
C ILE A 279 8.40 -0.64 -14.71
N ARG A 280 7.62 0.29 -14.11
CA ARG A 280 6.35 0.76 -14.69
C ARG A 280 6.46 1.34 -16.11
N PRO A 281 7.50 2.13 -16.48
CA PRO A 281 7.62 2.69 -17.83
C PRO A 281 7.71 1.63 -18.93
N TYR A 282 8.13 0.42 -18.61
CA TYR A 282 8.31 -0.67 -19.58
C TYR A 282 7.11 -1.60 -19.71
N LEU A 283 6.08 -1.48 -18.85
CA LEU A 283 4.96 -2.41 -18.83
C LEU A 283 4.18 -2.46 -20.16
N THR A 284 3.90 -1.31 -20.76
CA THR A 284 3.21 -1.23 -22.07
C THR A 284 4.03 -1.91 -23.17
N LYS A 285 5.34 -1.63 -23.21
CA LYS A 285 6.22 -2.24 -24.20
C LYS A 285 6.32 -3.75 -24.02
N LEU A 286 6.44 -4.22 -22.78
CA LEU A 286 6.43 -5.65 -22.46
C LEU A 286 5.12 -6.32 -22.91
N ALA A 287 3.97 -5.67 -22.71
CA ALA A 287 2.68 -6.21 -23.16
C ALA A 287 2.63 -6.33 -24.68
N VAL A 288 3.04 -5.30 -25.43
CA VAL A 288 3.10 -5.33 -26.89
C VAL A 288 4.06 -6.41 -27.40
N ASP A 289 5.28 -6.48 -26.84
CA ASP A 289 6.28 -7.50 -27.26
C ASP A 289 5.78 -8.93 -26.97
N TRP A 290 5.00 -9.12 -25.89
CA TRP A 290 4.38 -10.40 -25.58
C TRP A 290 3.25 -10.76 -26.55
N GLU A 291 2.35 -9.82 -26.85
CA GLU A 291 1.21 -10.02 -27.75
C GLU A 291 1.66 -10.28 -29.18
N THR A 292 2.61 -9.48 -29.68
CA THR A 292 3.15 -9.59 -31.04
C THR A 292 4.14 -10.75 -31.25
N GLY A 293 4.47 -11.49 -30.15
CA GLY A 293 5.39 -12.62 -30.24
C GLY A 293 6.88 -12.25 -30.31
N HIS A 294 7.25 -11.00 -30.06
CA HIS A 294 8.66 -10.56 -30.02
C HIS A 294 9.37 -11.00 -28.72
N LEU A 295 9.42 -12.33 -28.50
CA LEU A 295 9.90 -12.90 -27.23
C LEU A 295 11.37 -12.60 -26.91
N LYS A 296 12.22 -12.41 -27.94
CA LYS A 296 13.62 -11.98 -27.74
C LYS A 296 13.70 -10.56 -27.14
N ALA A 297 12.85 -9.63 -27.62
CA ALA A 297 12.76 -8.26 -27.10
C ALA A 297 12.21 -8.27 -25.67
N PHE A 298 11.13 -9.01 -25.42
CA PHE A 298 10.56 -9.20 -24.10
C PHE A 298 11.61 -9.69 -23.08
N ARG A 299 12.33 -10.78 -23.40
CA ARG A 299 13.39 -11.33 -22.56
C ARG A 299 14.52 -10.32 -22.32
N LYS A 300 14.92 -9.56 -23.35
CA LYS A 300 15.96 -8.52 -23.22
C LYS A 300 15.55 -7.43 -22.22
N ILE A 301 14.29 -6.96 -22.25
CA ILE A 301 13.78 -5.97 -21.31
C ILE A 301 13.79 -6.54 -19.90
N ILE A 302 13.22 -7.74 -19.66
CA ILE A 302 13.21 -8.38 -18.34
C ILE A 302 14.63 -8.53 -17.79
N ARG A 303 15.58 -8.98 -18.60
CA ARG A 303 17.00 -9.11 -18.19
C ARG A 303 17.61 -7.76 -17.84
N ASN A 304 17.37 -6.73 -18.63
CA ASN A 304 17.93 -5.41 -18.37
C ASN A 304 17.34 -4.80 -17.08
N LEU A 305 16.03 -4.93 -16.86
CA LEU A 305 15.39 -4.51 -15.61
C LEU A 305 15.94 -5.28 -14.40
N ALA A 306 16.13 -6.59 -14.54
CA ALA A 306 16.74 -7.41 -13.49
C ALA A 306 18.19 -6.96 -13.17
N LEU A 307 18.99 -6.62 -14.19
CA LEU A 307 20.35 -6.10 -13.98
C LEU A 307 20.34 -4.72 -13.29
N ILE A 308 19.41 -3.83 -13.66
CA ILE A 308 19.25 -2.52 -12.99
C ILE A 308 18.87 -2.73 -11.52
N ILE A 309 17.89 -3.60 -11.23
CA ILE A 309 17.48 -3.92 -9.84
C ILE A 309 18.67 -4.52 -9.07
N ALA A 310 19.44 -5.44 -9.68
CA ALA A 310 20.62 -6.02 -9.06
C ALA A 310 21.70 -4.98 -8.73
N ALA A 311 21.99 -4.07 -9.65
CA ALA A 311 22.94 -2.97 -9.41
C ALA A 311 22.48 -2.04 -8.29
N LEU A 312 21.20 -1.65 -8.29
CA LEU A 312 20.62 -0.84 -7.21
C LEU A 312 20.64 -1.59 -5.87
N THR A 313 20.44 -2.92 -5.88
CA THR A 313 20.54 -3.75 -4.68
C THR A 313 21.94 -3.72 -4.07
N VAL A 314 22.98 -3.87 -4.89
CA VAL A 314 24.38 -3.81 -4.42
C VAL A 314 24.66 -2.46 -3.77
N LEU A 315 24.23 -1.36 -4.41
CA LEU A 315 24.38 -0.01 -3.86
C LEU A 315 23.59 0.17 -2.56
N ALA A 316 22.35 -0.33 -2.50
CA ALA A 316 21.50 -0.22 -1.31
C ALA A 316 22.07 -1.03 -0.13
N VAL A 317 22.56 -2.27 -0.38
CA VAL A 317 23.20 -3.12 0.65
C VAL A 317 24.49 -2.47 1.15
N GLY A 318 25.35 -1.99 0.25
CA GLY A 318 26.57 -1.27 0.63
C GLY A 318 26.29 0.00 1.43
N GLY A 319 25.33 0.81 0.99
CA GLY A 319 24.88 2.00 1.71
C GLY A 319 24.28 1.69 3.08
N ALA A 320 23.45 0.65 3.17
CA ALA A 320 22.84 0.21 4.43
C ALA A 320 23.91 -0.31 5.42
N TRP A 321 24.90 -1.06 4.95
CA TRP A 321 25.98 -1.55 5.79
C TRP A 321 26.84 -0.43 6.37
N LEU A 322 27.17 0.59 5.56
CA LEU A 322 28.05 1.70 5.96
C LEU A 322 27.30 2.80 6.72
N LEU A 323 26.18 3.24 6.18
CA LEU A 323 25.47 4.45 6.63
C LEU A 323 24.10 4.17 7.24
N GLY A 324 23.54 2.97 7.07
CA GLY A 324 22.15 2.70 7.44
C GLY A 324 21.86 2.95 8.91
N ILE A 325 22.61 2.33 9.83
CA ILE A 325 22.41 2.53 11.28
C ILE A 325 22.69 3.98 11.69
N PRO A 326 23.80 4.64 11.30
CA PRO A 326 24.01 6.06 11.59
C PRO A 326 22.85 6.96 11.17
N VAL A 327 22.35 6.80 9.94
CA VAL A 327 21.25 7.62 9.41
C VAL A 327 19.95 7.36 10.16
N ILE A 328 19.58 6.08 10.40
CA ILE A 328 18.36 5.75 11.13
C ILE A 328 18.46 6.25 12.59
N SER A 329 19.62 6.12 13.23
CA SER A 329 19.84 6.63 14.60
C SER A 329 19.78 8.16 14.71
N LEU A 330 20.02 8.88 13.61
CA LEU A 330 19.82 10.33 13.56
C LEU A 330 18.32 10.68 13.50
N LEU A 331 17.52 9.88 12.78
CA LEU A 331 16.07 10.05 12.68
C LEU A 331 15.34 9.59 13.96
N TYR A 332 15.87 8.57 14.62
CA TYR A 332 15.32 7.97 15.84
C TYR A 332 16.33 7.97 16.99
N PRO A 333 16.66 9.15 17.58
CA PRO A 333 17.65 9.25 18.65
C PRO A 333 17.31 8.37 19.85
N ASN A 334 16.04 8.25 20.19
CA ASN A 334 15.53 7.46 21.33
C ASN A 334 15.74 5.95 21.13
N LEU A 335 15.77 5.45 19.89
CA LEU A 335 16.00 4.03 19.59
C LEU A 335 17.48 3.69 19.38
N ARG A 336 18.41 4.61 19.58
CA ARG A 336 19.84 4.45 19.22
C ARG A 336 20.49 3.20 19.84
N GLU A 337 20.15 2.88 21.07
CA GLU A 337 20.68 1.71 21.77
C GLU A 337 20.24 0.41 21.07
N GLY A 338 18.93 0.24 20.86
CA GLY A 338 18.35 -0.93 20.15
C GLY A 338 18.84 -1.04 18.70
N LEU A 339 18.99 0.09 18.00
CA LEU A 339 19.46 0.12 16.61
C LEU A 339 20.93 -0.29 16.48
N SER A 340 21.76 -0.08 17.49
CA SER A 340 23.22 -0.37 17.43
C SER A 340 23.53 -1.83 17.08
N THR A 341 22.69 -2.76 17.49
CA THR A 341 22.83 -4.21 17.27
C THR A 341 22.13 -4.69 15.98
N CYS A 342 21.40 -3.80 15.29
CA CYS A 342 20.51 -4.17 14.19
C CYS A 342 21.13 -4.08 12.78
N ARG A 343 22.47 -3.89 12.67
CA ARG A 343 23.11 -3.76 11.34
C ARG A 343 22.85 -4.93 10.42
N VAL A 344 22.98 -6.17 10.91
CA VAL A 344 22.72 -7.39 10.13
C VAL A 344 21.23 -7.48 9.79
N ALA A 345 20.34 -7.21 10.74
CA ALA A 345 18.91 -7.19 10.53
C ALA A 345 18.50 -6.19 9.42
N LEU A 346 19.07 -4.97 9.43
CA LEU A 346 18.83 -3.95 8.40
C LEU A 346 19.26 -4.47 7.00
N VAL A 347 20.44 -5.07 6.90
CA VAL A 347 20.93 -5.62 5.61
C VAL A 347 20.02 -6.73 5.11
N LEU A 348 19.57 -7.63 5.98
CA LEU A 348 18.62 -8.68 5.61
C LEU A 348 17.29 -8.11 5.09
N ILE A 349 16.79 -7.04 5.74
CA ILE A 349 15.59 -6.33 5.30
C ILE A 349 15.80 -5.66 3.93
N ILE A 350 16.95 -5.04 3.70
CA ILE A 350 17.28 -4.41 2.40
C ILE A 350 17.35 -5.47 1.30
N ILE A 351 17.98 -6.62 1.57
CA ILE A 351 18.00 -7.75 0.63
C ILE A 351 16.56 -8.25 0.38
N GLY A 352 15.75 -8.41 1.42
CA GLY A 352 14.34 -8.78 1.30
C GLY A 352 13.54 -7.78 0.45
N GLY A 353 13.75 -6.47 0.64
CA GLY A 353 13.16 -5.42 -0.19
C GLY A 353 13.57 -5.50 -1.65
N ALA A 354 14.85 -5.82 -1.92
CA ALA A 354 15.34 -6.05 -3.28
C ALA A 354 14.72 -7.31 -3.91
N LEU A 355 14.61 -8.40 -3.16
CA LEU A 355 13.92 -9.61 -3.60
C LEU A 355 12.44 -9.35 -3.91
N ASN A 356 11.79 -8.48 -3.13
CA ASN A 356 10.44 -7.98 -3.42
C ASN A 356 10.39 -7.18 -4.74
N ALA A 357 11.41 -6.38 -5.05
CA ALA A 357 11.49 -5.68 -6.34
C ALA A 357 11.62 -6.67 -7.52
N PHE A 358 12.43 -7.73 -7.39
CA PHE A 358 12.49 -8.81 -8.39
C PHE A 358 11.17 -9.58 -8.49
N MET A 359 10.54 -9.88 -7.35
CA MET A 359 9.22 -10.51 -7.31
C MET A 359 8.20 -9.68 -8.10
N ASN A 360 8.16 -8.35 -7.90
CA ASN A 360 7.29 -7.45 -8.64
C ASN A 360 7.54 -7.50 -10.16
N LEU A 361 8.80 -7.60 -10.62
CA LEU A 361 9.11 -7.76 -12.04
C LEU A 361 8.49 -9.02 -12.63
N PHE A 362 8.60 -10.16 -11.93
CA PHE A 362 8.00 -11.43 -12.38
C PHE A 362 6.46 -11.44 -12.22
N TYR A 363 5.94 -10.80 -11.18
CA TYR A 363 4.50 -10.56 -10.99
C TYR A 363 3.89 -9.84 -12.20
N TYR A 364 4.46 -8.71 -12.63
CA TYR A 364 4.00 -8.01 -13.82
C TYR A 364 4.14 -8.85 -15.09
N SER A 365 5.21 -9.65 -15.21
CA SER A 365 5.38 -10.58 -16.32
C SER A 365 4.23 -11.59 -16.38
N LEU A 366 3.84 -12.19 -15.24
CA LEU A 366 2.71 -13.13 -15.16
C LEU A 366 1.35 -12.45 -15.46
N ILE A 367 1.18 -11.20 -15.06
CA ILE A 367 -0.03 -10.42 -15.43
C ILE A 367 -0.11 -10.24 -16.94
N ILE A 368 0.97 -9.81 -17.59
CA ILE A 368 1.07 -9.62 -19.04
C ILE A 368 0.80 -10.94 -19.78
N MET A 369 1.31 -12.03 -19.24
CA MET A 369 1.06 -13.39 -19.76
C MET A 369 -0.37 -13.92 -19.48
N GLN A 370 -1.22 -13.14 -18.77
CA GLN A 370 -2.58 -13.53 -18.34
C GLN A 370 -2.60 -14.80 -17.46
N LYS A 371 -1.60 -14.95 -16.58
CA LYS A 371 -1.44 -16.13 -15.71
C LYS A 371 -1.76 -15.83 -14.23
N GLN A 372 -2.79 -15.01 -13.96
CA GLN A 372 -3.18 -14.55 -12.61
C GLN A 372 -3.44 -15.71 -11.63
N LYS A 373 -3.90 -16.87 -12.10
CA LYS A 373 -4.10 -18.07 -11.25
C LYS A 373 -2.83 -18.50 -10.53
N PHE A 374 -1.67 -18.37 -11.18
CA PHE A 374 -0.37 -18.72 -10.58
C PHE A 374 0.11 -17.67 -9.57
N ILE A 375 -0.30 -16.41 -9.74
CA ILE A 375 -0.05 -15.35 -8.77
C ILE A 375 -0.76 -15.67 -7.45
N ILE A 376 -2.05 -16.00 -7.50
CA ILE A 376 -2.83 -16.35 -6.30
C ILE A 376 -2.27 -17.60 -5.64
N LEU A 377 -1.91 -18.62 -6.43
CA LEU A 377 -1.32 -19.84 -5.92
C LEU A 377 0.01 -19.58 -5.19
N GLY A 378 0.87 -18.71 -5.75
CA GLY A 378 2.12 -18.32 -5.12
C GLY A 378 1.91 -17.58 -3.80
N TYR A 379 0.99 -16.60 -3.78
CA TYR A 379 0.65 -15.91 -2.54
C TYR A 379 0.03 -16.84 -1.49
N ALA A 380 -0.87 -17.74 -1.87
CA ALA A 380 -1.46 -18.72 -0.94
C ALA A 380 -0.37 -19.65 -0.36
N PHE A 381 0.50 -20.19 -1.22
CA PHE A 381 1.58 -21.08 -0.80
C PHE A 381 2.54 -20.38 0.18
N VAL A 382 3.03 -19.17 -0.17
CA VAL A 382 3.98 -18.45 0.69
C VAL A 382 3.30 -17.88 1.95
N SER A 383 2.00 -17.58 1.92
CA SER A 383 1.26 -17.22 3.14
C SER A 383 1.22 -18.37 4.16
N VAL A 384 1.04 -19.62 3.71
CA VAL A 384 1.12 -20.79 4.60
C VAL A 384 2.52 -20.90 5.19
N LEU A 385 3.58 -20.74 4.37
CA LEU A 385 4.95 -20.72 4.88
C LEU A 385 5.16 -19.59 5.90
N ALA A 386 4.60 -18.40 5.66
CA ALA A 386 4.69 -17.27 6.57
C ALA A 386 4.05 -17.57 7.94
N VAL A 387 2.84 -18.16 7.95
CA VAL A 387 2.15 -18.58 9.18
C VAL A 387 2.99 -19.59 9.98
N LEU A 388 3.55 -20.57 9.31
CA LEU A 388 4.29 -21.66 9.97
C LEU A 388 5.68 -21.22 10.46
N SER A 389 6.35 -20.30 9.75
CA SER A 389 7.76 -19.99 9.99
C SER A 389 8.00 -18.71 10.79
N SER A 390 7.18 -17.66 10.60
CA SER A 390 7.50 -16.33 11.14
C SER A 390 7.63 -16.32 12.67
N GLY A 391 6.69 -16.93 13.39
CA GLY A 391 6.74 -17.01 14.85
C GLY A 391 7.92 -17.83 15.36
N TRP A 392 8.31 -18.88 14.65
CA TRP A 392 9.45 -19.72 15.02
C TRP A 392 10.77 -18.94 14.88
N PHE A 393 11.01 -18.28 13.75
CA PHE A 393 12.22 -17.50 13.54
C PHE A 393 12.35 -16.32 14.49
N VAL A 394 11.24 -15.63 14.80
CA VAL A 394 11.25 -14.50 15.73
C VAL A 394 11.54 -14.98 17.15
N ARG A 395 10.97 -16.09 17.60
CA ARG A 395 11.28 -16.66 18.94
C ARG A 395 12.73 -17.08 19.10
N MET A 396 13.37 -17.55 18.02
CA MET A 396 14.77 -17.98 18.06
C MET A 396 15.77 -16.83 17.93
N GLY A 397 15.48 -15.83 17.10
CA GLY A 397 16.44 -14.81 16.71
C GLY A 397 15.96 -13.37 16.90
N GLY A 398 14.82 -13.14 17.57
CA GLY A 398 14.28 -11.79 17.80
C GLY A 398 14.14 -10.98 16.52
N ILE A 399 14.61 -9.73 16.54
CA ILE A 399 14.61 -8.81 15.37
C ILE A 399 15.38 -9.40 14.18
N GLN A 400 16.51 -10.06 14.42
CA GLN A 400 17.28 -10.69 13.34
C GLN A 400 16.51 -11.85 12.72
N GLY A 401 15.83 -12.68 13.53
CA GLY A 401 14.95 -13.76 13.06
C GLY A 401 13.80 -13.23 12.22
N GLY A 402 13.15 -12.15 12.65
CA GLY A 402 12.11 -11.45 11.89
C GLY A 402 12.61 -10.91 10.54
N SER A 403 13.83 -10.35 10.51
CA SER A 403 14.45 -9.85 9.29
C SER A 403 14.82 -10.98 8.33
N PHE A 404 15.31 -12.09 8.87
CA PHE A 404 15.68 -13.27 8.08
C PHE A 404 14.44 -13.93 7.44
N VAL A 405 13.35 -14.11 8.22
CA VAL A 405 12.13 -14.70 7.66
C VAL A 405 11.50 -13.80 6.60
N TYR A 406 11.51 -12.47 6.78
CA TYR A 406 11.07 -11.55 5.75
C TYR A 406 11.84 -11.75 4.44
N MET A 407 13.17 -11.81 4.51
CA MET A 407 14.02 -12.08 3.35
C MET A 407 13.68 -13.42 2.69
N LEU A 408 13.50 -14.49 3.47
CA LEU A 408 13.16 -15.83 2.96
C LEU A 408 11.78 -15.85 2.26
N LEU A 409 10.78 -15.18 2.82
CA LEU A 409 9.43 -15.12 2.22
C LEU A 409 9.46 -14.37 0.89
N MET A 410 10.20 -13.25 0.82
CA MET A 410 10.38 -12.51 -0.45
C MET A 410 11.17 -13.34 -1.47
N ALA A 411 12.19 -14.10 -1.03
CA ALA A 411 12.91 -15.03 -1.89
C ALA A 411 11.99 -16.14 -2.43
N ALA A 412 11.15 -16.72 -1.59
CA ALA A 412 10.21 -17.76 -1.98
C ALA A 412 9.23 -17.26 -3.05
N LEU A 413 8.66 -16.06 -2.88
CA LEU A 413 7.78 -15.44 -3.88
C LEU A 413 8.52 -15.14 -5.18
N MET A 414 9.73 -14.56 -5.09
CA MET A 414 10.56 -14.25 -6.25
C MET A 414 10.87 -15.52 -7.06
N VAL A 415 11.29 -16.58 -6.39
CA VAL A 415 11.62 -17.86 -7.02
C VAL A 415 10.37 -18.49 -7.65
N PHE A 416 9.25 -18.52 -6.92
CA PHE A 416 8.00 -19.05 -7.43
C PHE A 416 7.55 -18.32 -8.70
N PHE A 417 7.41 -17.01 -8.67
CA PHE A 417 6.97 -16.24 -9.84
C PHE A 417 7.99 -16.27 -10.98
N GLY A 418 9.29 -16.29 -10.65
CA GLY A 418 10.37 -16.42 -11.63
C GLY A 418 10.34 -17.72 -12.40
N ILE A 419 10.15 -18.86 -11.71
CA ILE A 419 10.06 -20.19 -12.33
C ILE A 419 8.87 -20.25 -13.30
N PHE A 420 7.68 -19.82 -12.85
CA PHE A 420 6.48 -19.84 -13.70
C PHE A 420 6.59 -18.87 -14.87
N SER A 421 7.09 -17.65 -14.65
CA SER A 421 7.33 -16.67 -15.72
C SER A 421 8.28 -17.22 -16.79
N ALA A 422 9.40 -17.81 -16.38
CA ALA A 422 10.37 -18.43 -17.29
C ALA A 422 9.77 -19.66 -18.02
N GLY A 423 8.98 -20.47 -17.32
CA GLY A 423 8.30 -21.63 -17.87
C GLY A 423 7.33 -21.27 -19.01
N PHE A 424 6.44 -20.29 -18.77
CA PHE A 424 5.48 -19.83 -19.78
C PHE A 424 6.15 -19.15 -20.97
N MET A 425 7.25 -18.42 -20.73
CA MET A 425 8.03 -17.85 -21.81
C MET A 425 8.64 -18.94 -22.71
N LYS A 426 9.24 -19.98 -22.12
CA LYS A 426 9.76 -21.12 -22.88
C LYS A 426 8.66 -21.88 -23.65
N GLN A 427 7.49 -22.04 -23.05
CA GLN A 427 6.34 -22.68 -23.69
C GLN A 427 5.93 -21.92 -24.95
N LYS A 428 5.80 -20.59 -24.87
CA LYS A 428 5.43 -19.75 -26.02
C LYS A 428 6.51 -19.77 -27.12
N GLU A 429 7.80 -19.75 -26.74
CA GLU A 429 8.92 -19.90 -27.73
C GLU A 429 8.89 -21.22 -28.48
N ARG A 430 8.57 -22.33 -27.80
CA ARG A 430 8.44 -23.65 -28.44
C ARG A 430 7.25 -23.70 -29.41
N ALA A 431 6.12 -23.10 -29.00
CA ALA A 431 4.92 -23.03 -29.86
C ALA A 431 5.18 -22.22 -31.13
N GLN A 432 5.92 -21.09 -31.04
CA GLN A 432 6.28 -20.30 -32.22
C GLN A 432 7.18 -21.09 -33.20
N LYS A 433 8.22 -21.75 -32.68
CA LYS A 433 9.12 -22.57 -33.52
C LYS A 433 8.39 -23.73 -34.23
N HIS A 434 7.33 -24.26 -33.60
CA HIS A 434 6.55 -25.36 -34.22
C HIS A 434 5.61 -24.86 -35.30
N ASN A 435 5.21 -23.59 -35.25
CA ASN A 435 4.36 -22.98 -36.29
C ASN A 435 5.17 -22.38 -37.46
N GLU A 436 6.48 -22.20 -37.31
CA GLU A 436 7.38 -21.68 -38.36
C GLU A 436 8.10 -22.79 -39.15
N GLY A 437 8.02 -24.05 -38.72
CA GLY A 437 8.57 -25.24 -39.40
C GLY A 437 7.49 -26.15 -39.93
#